data_1c246da36ea930f10d90dab1c4655e24
#
_entry.id   1c246da36ea930f10d90dab1c4655e24
#
_cell.length_a   1.000
_cell.length_b   1.000
_cell.length_c   1.000
_cell.angle_alpha   90.00
_cell.angle_beta   90.00
_cell.angle_gamma   90.00
#
_symmetry.space_group_name_H-M   'P 1'
#
loop_
_entity.id
_entity.type
_entity.pdbx_description
1 polymer ?
#
loop_
_entity_poly.entity_id
_entity_poly.type
_entity_poly.pdbx_seq_one_letter_code
_entity_poly.pdbx_strand_id
1 'polypeptide(L)'
;MKNKKIIIRDIGVSSFSDSWKYQEDIFKNTIDLKIQNRSNQNKIETKNFLIVTEHSPVYTIGKSGDISNLLLNHDELKKRDIDFYKINRGGDITYHGPGQIMGYPIIDLDNFFTDINLYLRKLEEVIINTLKSYELNGFTIKGETGVWVKDPNGLSKKICAFGIRASRWVTMHGFCFNINPELNYFKNIIPCGIKDKGVTSVSELKNNIIKINEIKEVLYKNFAQSFEAELVYEN
;
A
#
# COMPACT_ATOMS: atom_id res chain seq x y z
N MET A 1 -21.65 5.86 -17.95
CA MET A 1 -20.61 6.79 -17.47
C MET A 1 -19.55 5.99 -16.71
N LYS A 2 -18.31 6.47 -16.62
CA LYS A 2 -17.27 5.85 -15.79
C LYS A 2 -17.49 6.27 -14.33
N ASN A 3 -17.52 5.31 -13.40
CA ASN A 3 -17.64 5.58 -11.98
C ASN A 3 -16.31 6.06 -11.41
N LYS A 4 -16.16 7.35 -11.15
CA LYS A 4 -14.98 7.92 -10.51
C LYS A 4 -15.14 8.12 -8.99
N LYS A 5 -16.18 7.54 -8.37
CA LYS A 5 -16.34 7.55 -6.92
C LYS A 5 -15.44 6.48 -6.30
N ILE A 6 -14.75 6.85 -5.23
CA ILE A 6 -13.92 5.96 -4.43
C ILE A 6 -14.41 5.99 -3.00
N ILE A 7 -14.84 4.85 -2.51
CA ILE A 7 -15.34 4.67 -1.15
C ILE A 7 -14.14 4.48 -0.23
N ILE A 8 -13.99 5.38 0.74
CA ILE A 8 -12.98 5.29 1.79
C ILE A 8 -13.50 4.36 2.89
N ARG A 9 -12.69 3.38 3.26
CA ARG A 9 -12.94 2.49 4.40
C ARG A 9 -11.71 2.44 5.29
N ASP A 10 -11.71 3.26 6.33
CA ASP A 10 -10.73 3.18 7.40
C ASP A 10 -11.18 2.12 8.40
N ILE A 11 -10.51 0.97 8.40
CA ILE A 11 -10.85 -0.16 9.28
C ILE A 11 -10.00 -0.19 10.57
N GLY A 12 -9.28 0.90 10.85
CA GLY A 12 -8.46 1.03 12.05
C GLY A 12 -7.29 0.03 12.08
N VAL A 13 -7.04 -0.56 13.25
CA VAL A 13 -6.04 -1.63 13.41
C VAL A 13 -6.71 -2.98 13.16
N SER A 14 -6.16 -3.78 12.25
CA SER A 14 -6.70 -5.09 11.90
C SER A 14 -5.58 -6.14 11.76
N SER A 15 -5.91 -7.42 11.96
CA SER A 15 -5.00 -8.49 11.58
C SER A 15 -4.76 -8.46 10.06
N PHE A 16 -3.58 -8.90 9.63
CA PHE A 16 -3.30 -8.98 8.19
C PHE A 16 -4.23 -9.96 7.49
N SER A 17 -4.53 -11.11 8.11
CA SER A 17 -5.42 -12.14 7.56
C SER A 17 -6.84 -11.64 7.31
N ASP A 18 -7.43 -10.91 8.26
CA ASP A 18 -8.79 -10.38 8.13
C ASP A 18 -8.86 -9.31 7.04
N SER A 19 -7.90 -8.39 7.06
CA SER A 19 -7.79 -7.37 6.03
C SER A 19 -7.56 -7.96 4.63
N TRP A 20 -6.73 -9.00 4.51
CA TRP A 20 -6.48 -9.69 3.24
C TRP A 20 -7.74 -10.39 2.72
N LYS A 21 -8.45 -11.13 3.58
CA LYS A 21 -9.74 -11.74 3.23
C LYS A 21 -10.75 -10.69 2.75
N TYR A 22 -10.86 -9.59 3.49
CA TYR A 22 -11.76 -8.49 3.11
C TYR A 22 -11.42 -7.89 1.74
N GLN A 23 -10.13 -7.71 1.45
CA GLN A 23 -9.68 -7.28 0.12
C GLN A 23 -10.06 -8.29 -0.96
N GLU A 24 -9.84 -9.60 -0.72
CA GLU A 24 -10.15 -10.66 -1.69
C GLU A 24 -11.64 -10.74 -2.01
N ASP A 25 -12.51 -10.57 -1.00
CA ASP A 25 -13.95 -10.58 -1.19
C ASP A 25 -14.39 -9.43 -2.10
N ILE A 26 -13.92 -8.20 -1.87
CA ILE A 26 -14.25 -7.04 -2.71
C ILE A 26 -13.66 -7.23 -4.12
N PHE A 27 -12.41 -7.65 -4.23
CA PHE A 27 -11.72 -7.88 -5.49
C PHE A 27 -12.44 -8.90 -6.35
N LYS A 28 -12.81 -10.05 -5.78
CA LYS A 28 -13.54 -11.11 -6.45
C LYS A 28 -14.92 -10.64 -6.88
N ASN A 29 -15.70 -10.03 -5.98
CA ASN A 29 -17.03 -9.53 -6.29
C ASN A 29 -17.01 -8.52 -7.44
N THR A 30 -16.02 -7.61 -7.46
CA THR A 30 -15.85 -6.65 -8.55
C THR A 30 -15.54 -7.34 -9.89
N ILE A 31 -14.67 -8.35 -9.89
CA ILE A 31 -14.35 -9.14 -11.09
C ILE A 31 -15.57 -9.92 -11.58
N ASP A 32 -16.29 -10.57 -10.68
CA ASP A 32 -17.49 -11.37 -11.01
C ASP A 32 -18.56 -10.47 -11.63
N LEU A 33 -18.79 -9.29 -11.06
CA LEU A 33 -19.70 -8.29 -11.63
C LEU A 33 -19.25 -7.84 -13.04
N LYS A 34 -17.96 -7.61 -13.26
CA LYS A 34 -17.44 -7.28 -14.60
C LYS A 34 -17.68 -8.41 -15.59
N ILE A 35 -17.55 -9.66 -15.17
CA ILE A 35 -17.82 -10.83 -16.03
C ILE A 35 -19.31 -10.89 -16.37
N GLN A 36 -20.20 -10.74 -15.39
CA GLN A 36 -21.65 -10.72 -15.60
C GLN A 36 -22.07 -9.60 -16.55
N ASN A 37 -21.47 -8.43 -16.42
CA ASN A 37 -21.74 -7.27 -17.27
C ASN A 37 -21.40 -7.49 -18.76
N ARG A 38 -20.61 -8.51 -19.12
CA ARG A 38 -20.31 -8.83 -20.53
C ARG A 38 -21.51 -9.40 -21.27
N SER A 39 -22.35 -10.15 -20.56
CA SER A 39 -23.55 -10.80 -21.13
C SER A 39 -24.85 -10.05 -20.83
N ASN A 40 -24.85 -9.09 -19.91
CA ASN A 40 -26.04 -8.35 -19.51
C ASN A 40 -26.23 -7.09 -20.35
N GLN A 41 -27.47 -6.89 -20.86
CA GLN A 41 -27.87 -5.65 -21.52
C GLN A 41 -27.89 -4.45 -20.55
N ASN A 42 -28.35 -4.69 -19.30
CA ASN A 42 -28.33 -3.68 -18.24
C ASN A 42 -27.08 -3.88 -17.39
N LYS A 43 -26.04 -3.07 -17.65
CA LYS A 43 -24.79 -3.13 -16.92
C LYS A 43 -24.94 -2.50 -15.54
N ILE A 44 -24.45 -3.21 -14.52
CA ILE A 44 -24.37 -2.71 -13.15
C ILE A 44 -22.99 -2.05 -12.97
N GLU A 45 -22.98 -0.86 -12.39
CA GLU A 45 -21.75 -0.11 -12.16
C GLU A 45 -20.86 -0.76 -11.10
N THR A 46 -19.56 -0.90 -11.37
CA THR A 46 -18.58 -1.38 -10.40
C THR A 46 -18.22 -0.28 -9.40
N LYS A 47 -18.04 -0.64 -8.13
CA LYS A 47 -17.58 0.28 -7.09
C LYS A 47 -16.05 0.25 -6.99
N ASN A 48 -15.46 1.37 -6.52
CA ASN A 48 -14.04 1.46 -6.23
C ASN A 48 -13.87 1.76 -4.74
N PHE A 49 -12.85 1.18 -4.12
CA PHE A 49 -12.58 1.30 -2.70
C PHE A 49 -11.12 1.71 -2.46
N LEU A 50 -10.91 2.50 -1.42
CA LEU A 50 -9.62 2.66 -0.77
C LEU A 50 -9.78 2.21 0.68
N ILE A 51 -9.27 1.01 0.98
CA ILE A 51 -9.23 0.49 2.34
C ILE A 51 -7.95 1.03 2.98
N VAL A 52 -8.07 1.57 4.19
CA VAL A 52 -6.94 2.07 4.97
C VAL A 52 -6.93 1.37 6.32
N THR A 53 -5.74 0.95 6.77
CA THR A 53 -5.57 0.22 8.02
C THR A 53 -4.14 0.35 8.55
N GLU A 54 -3.95 -0.06 9.81
CA GLU A 54 -2.67 -0.44 10.39
C GLU A 54 -2.72 -1.93 10.73
N HIS A 55 -1.58 -2.62 10.73
CA HIS A 55 -1.51 -4.03 11.11
C HIS A 55 -0.75 -4.24 12.41
N SER A 56 -1.06 -5.35 13.10
CA SER A 56 -0.12 -5.96 14.05
C SER A 56 1.16 -6.39 13.32
N PRO A 57 2.28 -6.59 14.02
CA PRO A 57 3.54 -6.95 13.39
C PRO A 57 3.42 -8.19 12.49
N VAL A 58 3.77 -8.05 11.21
CA VAL A 58 3.68 -9.11 10.22
C VAL A 58 4.73 -8.95 9.12
N TYR A 59 5.33 -10.05 8.69
CA TYR A 59 6.10 -10.10 7.45
C TYR A 59 5.27 -10.70 6.33
N THR A 60 5.31 -10.08 5.16
CA THR A 60 4.67 -10.62 3.97
C THR A 60 5.67 -10.79 2.84
N ILE A 61 5.65 -11.94 2.17
CA ILE A 61 6.48 -12.21 1.00
C ILE A 61 5.61 -12.27 -0.26
N GLY A 62 5.98 -11.50 -1.27
CA GLY A 62 5.30 -11.46 -2.56
C GLY A 62 5.75 -12.57 -3.51
N LYS A 63 5.26 -12.53 -4.76
CA LYS A 63 5.51 -13.56 -5.76
C LYS A 63 6.96 -13.71 -6.19
N SER A 64 7.74 -12.64 -6.19
CA SER A 64 9.15 -12.61 -6.58
C SER A 64 10.11 -12.71 -5.38
N GLY A 65 9.55 -12.91 -4.17
CA GLY A 65 10.36 -12.95 -2.96
C GLY A 65 11.01 -14.31 -2.72
N ASP A 66 12.21 -14.27 -2.13
CA ASP A 66 12.91 -15.45 -1.62
C ASP A 66 12.74 -15.52 -0.10
N ILE A 67 12.34 -16.69 0.41
CA ILE A 67 12.17 -16.94 1.84
C ILE A 67 13.49 -16.77 2.62
N SER A 68 14.64 -16.94 1.97
CA SER A 68 15.95 -16.69 2.58
C SER A 68 16.18 -15.23 2.94
N ASN A 69 15.34 -14.30 2.42
CA ASN A 69 15.34 -12.90 2.80
C ASN A 69 14.65 -12.65 4.16
N LEU A 70 14.02 -13.65 4.78
CA LEU A 70 13.57 -13.61 6.17
C LEU A 70 14.69 -14.18 7.05
N LEU A 71 15.26 -13.34 7.91
CA LEU A 71 16.39 -13.70 8.78
C LEU A 71 15.96 -14.34 10.11
N LEU A 72 14.65 -14.40 10.39
CA LEU A 72 14.05 -15.03 11.56
C LEU A 72 13.55 -16.43 11.20
N ASN A 73 13.77 -17.40 12.07
CA ASN A 73 13.14 -18.70 11.97
C ASN A 73 11.72 -18.69 12.58
N HIS A 74 10.99 -19.80 12.44
CA HIS A 74 9.60 -19.92 12.90
C HIS A 74 9.45 -19.71 14.43
N ASP A 75 10.36 -20.23 15.21
CA ASP A 75 10.31 -20.13 16.67
C ASP A 75 10.55 -18.68 17.13
N GLU A 76 11.44 -17.96 16.45
CA GLU A 76 11.70 -16.55 16.71
C GLU A 76 10.51 -15.67 16.34
N LEU A 77 9.82 -15.94 15.23
CA LEU A 77 8.59 -15.26 14.85
C LEU A 77 7.51 -15.46 15.92
N LYS A 78 7.27 -16.73 16.32
CA LYS A 78 6.29 -17.08 17.35
C LYS A 78 6.61 -16.44 18.69
N LYS A 79 7.87 -16.46 19.13
CA LYS A 79 8.32 -15.85 20.40
C LYS A 79 8.10 -14.34 20.43
N ARG A 80 8.13 -13.68 19.28
CA ARG A 80 7.95 -12.22 19.14
C ARG A 80 6.52 -11.82 18.78
N ASP A 81 5.60 -12.78 18.67
CA ASP A 81 4.21 -12.57 18.23
C ASP A 81 4.13 -11.85 16.86
N ILE A 82 4.93 -12.34 15.90
CA ILE A 82 4.99 -11.80 14.54
C ILE A 82 4.44 -12.82 13.56
N ASP A 83 3.42 -12.43 12.81
CA ASP A 83 2.86 -13.24 11.75
C ASP A 83 3.75 -13.27 10.50
N PHE A 84 3.59 -14.33 9.69
CA PHE A 84 4.24 -14.43 8.39
C PHE A 84 3.28 -14.99 7.33
N TYR A 85 3.16 -14.31 6.19
CA TYR A 85 2.29 -14.75 5.08
C TYR A 85 3.03 -14.69 3.75
N LYS A 86 2.87 -15.77 2.95
CA LYS A 86 3.19 -15.76 1.53
C LYS A 86 1.95 -15.37 0.74
N ILE A 87 2.03 -14.29 -0.03
CA ILE A 87 0.87 -13.68 -0.70
C ILE A 87 1.13 -13.42 -2.18
N ASN A 88 0.08 -13.12 -2.92
CA ASN A 88 0.13 -13.01 -4.38
C ASN A 88 0.30 -11.56 -4.91
N ARG A 89 0.84 -10.63 -4.10
CA ARG A 89 1.25 -9.30 -4.56
C ARG A 89 2.56 -9.34 -5.34
N GLY A 90 2.84 -8.29 -6.09
CA GLY A 90 4.17 -8.06 -6.64
C GLY A 90 5.21 -7.76 -5.55
N GLY A 91 6.49 -7.89 -5.91
CA GLY A 91 7.62 -7.60 -5.02
C GLY A 91 8.05 -8.76 -4.12
N ASP A 92 9.03 -8.48 -3.29
CA ASP A 92 9.71 -9.39 -2.37
C ASP A 92 9.13 -9.27 -0.94
N ILE A 93 9.93 -9.61 0.07
CA ILE A 93 9.57 -9.54 1.49
C ILE A 93 9.49 -8.10 1.97
N THR A 94 8.57 -7.84 2.89
CA THR A 94 8.46 -6.57 3.61
C THR A 94 7.88 -6.79 5.01
N TYR A 95 7.98 -5.76 5.84
CA TYR A 95 7.38 -5.68 7.17
C TYR A 95 6.16 -4.77 7.15
N HIS A 96 5.12 -5.16 7.89
CA HIS A 96 4.01 -4.29 8.25
C HIS A 96 3.81 -4.31 9.75
N GLY A 97 3.44 -3.16 10.32
CA GLY A 97 3.22 -3.03 11.75
C GLY A 97 2.63 -1.68 12.17
N PRO A 98 2.39 -1.49 13.47
CA PRO A 98 1.86 -0.23 13.98
C PRO A 98 2.70 0.97 13.56
N GLY A 99 2.04 2.10 13.30
CA GLY A 99 2.68 3.31 12.83
C GLY A 99 2.88 3.38 11.31
N GLN A 100 2.45 2.36 10.56
CA GLN A 100 2.40 2.39 9.10
C GLN A 100 0.97 2.58 8.61
N ILE A 101 0.76 3.44 7.61
CA ILE A 101 -0.50 3.48 6.89
C ILE A 101 -0.44 2.47 5.74
N MET A 102 -1.28 1.44 5.85
CA MET A 102 -1.55 0.52 4.75
C MET A 102 -2.69 1.08 3.92
N GLY A 103 -2.46 1.26 2.62
CA GLY A 103 -3.50 1.64 1.67
C GLY A 103 -3.71 0.55 0.63
N TYR A 104 -4.95 0.07 0.55
CA TYR A 104 -5.35 -1.00 -0.36
C TYR A 104 -6.42 -0.51 -1.35
N PRO A 105 -6.02 0.12 -2.47
CA PRO A 105 -6.97 0.54 -3.49
C PRO A 105 -7.47 -0.68 -4.27
N ILE A 106 -8.77 -0.98 -4.15
CA ILE A 106 -9.46 -1.98 -4.97
C ILE A 106 -10.30 -1.22 -5.99
N ILE A 107 -9.72 -0.98 -7.15
CA ILE A 107 -10.22 -0.08 -8.17
C ILE A 107 -10.44 -0.85 -9.46
N ASP A 108 -11.60 -0.67 -10.07
CA ASP A 108 -11.81 -1.05 -11.46
C ASP A 108 -11.21 0.03 -12.37
N LEU A 109 -10.03 -0.24 -12.91
CA LEU A 109 -9.30 0.69 -13.75
C LEU A 109 -10.02 1.02 -15.05
N ASP A 110 -11.02 0.23 -15.50
CA ASP A 110 -11.86 0.61 -16.63
C ASP A 110 -12.65 1.92 -16.35
N ASN A 111 -12.86 2.24 -15.07
CA ASN A 111 -13.49 3.52 -14.68
C ASN A 111 -12.54 4.71 -14.82
N PHE A 112 -11.23 4.48 -14.88
CA PHE A 112 -10.18 5.49 -14.92
C PHE A 112 -9.36 5.39 -16.21
N PHE A 113 -8.42 4.47 -16.22
CA PHE A 113 -7.48 4.19 -17.30
C PHE A 113 -6.96 2.74 -17.21
N THR A 114 -6.70 2.09 -18.33
CA THR A 114 -6.24 0.70 -18.39
C THR A 114 -4.72 0.63 -18.61
N ASP A 115 -3.96 1.09 -17.60
CA ASP A 115 -2.50 1.10 -17.61
C ASP A 115 -1.99 0.91 -16.17
N ILE A 116 -1.31 -0.23 -15.92
CA ILE A 116 -0.78 -0.58 -14.60
C ILE A 116 0.44 0.26 -14.24
N ASN A 117 1.25 0.67 -15.21
CA ASN A 117 2.40 1.53 -14.93
C ASN A 117 1.93 2.93 -14.54
N LEU A 118 0.95 3.48 -15.25
CA LEU A 118 0.32 4.74 -14.90
C LEU A 118 -0.33 4.67 -13.51
N TYR A 119 -1.01 3.55 -13.19
CA TYR A 119 -1.58 3.32 -11.85
C TYR A 119 -0.52 3.41 -10.75
N LEU A 120 0.61 2.72 -10.92
CA LEU A 120 1.72 2.80 -9.98
C LEU A 120 2.28 4.23 -9.85
N ARG A 121 2.47 4.94 -10.97
CA ARG A 121 2.95 6.33 -10.96
C ARG A 121 1.99 7.25 -10.20
N LYS A 122 0.67 7.07 -10.37
CA LYS A 122 -0.34 7.83 -9.62
C LYS A 122 -0.30 7.53 -8.12
N LEU A 123 -0.11 6.28 -7.73
CA LEU A 123 0.07 5.94 -6.31
C LEU A 123 1.34 6.58 -5.73
N GLU A 124 2.45 6.56 -6.46
CA GLU A 124 3.68 7.23 -6.04
C GLU A 124 3.49 8.75 -5.93
N GLU A 125 2.78 9.36 -6.88
CA GLU A 125 2.41 10.79 -6.87
C GLU A 125 1.60 11.15 -5.62
N VAL A 126 0.63 10.33 -5.22
CA VAL A 126 -0.15 10.51 -3.98
C VAL A 126 0.78 10.62 -2.77
N ILE A 127 1.72 9.70 -2.65
CA ILE A 127 2.67 9.68 -1.51
C ILE A 127 3.63 10.88 -1.58
N ILE A 128 4.16 11.20 -2.75
CA ILE A 128 5.07 12.34 -2.95
C ILE A 128 4.36 13.65 -2.57
N ASN A 129 3.12 13.85 -3.02
CA ASN A 129 2.35 15.05 -2.69
C ASN A 129 1.98 15.09 -1.19
N THR A 130 1.72 13.92 -0.57
CA THR A 130 1.50 13.85 0.87
C THR A 130 2.75 14.23 1.65
N LEU A 131 3.92 13.73 1.27
CA LEU A 131 5.21 14.09 1.88
C LEU A 131 5.50 15.58 1.74
N LYS A 132 5.19 16.18 0.58
CA LYS A 132 5.37 17.62 0.32
C LYS A 132 4.60 18.49 1.31
N SER A 133 3.41 18.06 1.76
CA SER A 133 2.63 18.75 2.80
C SER A 133 3.32 18.74 4.17
N TYR A 134 4.30 17.86 4.36
CA TYR A 134 5.17 17.77 5.54
C TYR A 134 6.59 18.31 5.27
N GLU A 135 6.78 19.08 4.19
CA GLU A 135 8.08 19.64 3.79
C GLU A 135 9.15 18.57 3.53
N LEU A 136 8.72 17.38 3.11
CA LEU A 136 9.62 16.28 2.75
C LEU A 136 9.60 16.09 1.22
N ASN A 137 10.79 15.98 0.63
CA ASN A 137 10.95 15.81 -0.81
C ASN A 137 11.01 14.33 -1.16
N GLY A 138 9.85 13.75 -1.48
CA GLY A 138 9.75 12.40 -2.01
C GLY A 138 10.13 12.34 -3.50
N PHE A 139 10.72 11.22 -3.92
CA PHE A 139 11.07 10.97 -5.32
C PHE A 139 11.00 9.48 -5.65
N THR A 140 10.97 9.17 -6.94
CA THR A 140 11.05 7.80 -7.48
C THR A 140 12.43 7.51 -8.03
N ILE A 141 12.84 6.24 -8.00
CA ILE A 141 14.09 5.77 -8.62
C ILE A 141 13.72 4.89 -9.81
N LYS A 142 14.29 5.17 -10.98
CA LYS A 142 14.04 4.38 -12.20
C LYS A 142 14.41 2.92 -11.98
N GLY A 143 13.47 2.01 -12.26
CA GLY A 143 13.65 0.57 -12.08
C GLY A 143 13.35 0.06 -10.67
N GLU A 144 13.07 0.95 -9.71
CA GLU A 144 12.75 0.59 -8.34
C GLU A 144 11.36 1.10 -7.94
N THR A 145 10.44 0.20 -7.64
CA THR A 145 9.11 0.57 -7.18
C THR A 145 9.17 1.07 -5.73
N GLY A 146 8.57 2.24 -5.50
CA GLY A 146 8.53 2.85 -4.17
C GLY A 146 8.71 4.36 -4.22
N VAL A 147 8.44 5.02 -3.08
CA VAL A 147 8.81 6.41 -2.86
C VAL A 147 9.98 6.47 -1.89
N TRP A 148 10.93 7.29 -2.26
CA TRP A 148 12.20 7.47 -1.57
C TRP A 148 12.35 8.91 -1.12
N VAL A 149 13.17 9.12 -0.11
CA VAL A 149 13.59 10.43 0.37
C VAL A 149 15.10 10.42 0.62
N LYS A 150 15.70 11.59 0.67
CA LYS A 150 17.09 11.73 1.13
C LYS A 150 17.09 11.87 2.65
N ASP A 151 17.94 11.10 3.33
CA ASP A 151 18.23 11.33 4.73
C ASP A 151 19.18 12.53 4.91
N PRO A 152 19.45 13.00 6.15
CA PRO A 152 20.37 14.13 6.39
C PRO A 152 21.78 13.94 5.82
N ASN A 153 22.22 12.69 5.59
CA ASN A 153 23.51 12.36 4.98
C ASN A 153 23.46 12.27 3.46
N GLY A 154 22.32 12.53 2.85
CA GLY A 154 22.11 12.45 1.41
C GLY A 154 21.87 11.04 0.87
N LEU A 155 21.74 10.02 1.74
CA LEU A 155 21.45 8.64 1.33
C LEU A 155 19.96 8.49 0.98
N SER A 156 19.69 7.72 -0.08
CA SER A 156 18.31 7.43 -0.47
C SER A 156 17.73 6.34 0.44
N LYS A 157 16.61 6.63 1.11
CA LYS A 157 15.89 5.69 1.98
C LYS A 157 14.45 5.56 1.52
N LYS A 158 13.93 4.34 1.52
CA LYS A 158 12.54 4.07 1.14
C LYS A 158 11.61 4.46 2.28
N ILE A 159 10.62 5.29 1.97
CA ILE A 159 9.60 5.73 2.93
C ILE A 159 8.24 5.10 2.64
N CYS A 160 7.98 4.68 1.40
CA CYS A 160 6.77 3.96 1.03
C CYS A 160 7.10 2.82 0.07
N ALA A 161 6.63 1.63 0.38
CA ALA A 161 6.73 0.45 -0.47
C ALA A 161 5.40 0.18 -1.18
N PHE A 162 5.46 -0.38 -2.39
CA PHE A 162 4.29 -0.79 -3.18
C PHE A 162 4.39 -2.25 -3.56
N GLY A 163 3.26 -2.95 -3.45
CA GLY A 163 3.12 -4.30 -3.95
C GLY A 163 1.66 -4.50 -4.36
N ILE A 164 1.41 -4.54 -5.66
CA ILE A 164 0.06 -4.64 -6.21
C ILE A 164 -0.19 -5.98 -6.89
N ARG A 165 -1.46 -6.32 -7.04
CA ARG A 165 -1.99 -7.34 -7.92
C ARG A 165 -3.07 -6.73 -8.78
N ALA A 166 -3.15 -7.12 -10.04
CA ALA A 166 -4.26 -6.75 -10.91
C ALA A 166 -4.77 -7.98 -11.67
N SER A 167 -6.08 -8.04 -11.88
CA SER A 167 -6.73 -9.01 -12.76
C SER A 167 -7.94 -8.36 -13.39
N ARG A 168 -8.11 -8.52 -14.70
CA ARG A 168 -9.21 -7.90 -15.46
C ARG A 168 -9.37 -6.40 -15.21
N TRP A 169 -8.23 -5.71 -15.02
CA TRP A 169 -8.17 -4.28 -14.69
C TRP A 169 -8.75 -3.91 -13.30
N VAL A 170 -9.00 -4.88 -12.44
CA VAL A 170 -9.29 -4.63 -11.02
C VAL A 170 -7.98 -4.77 -10.24
N THR A 171 -7.70 -3.81 -9.35
CA THR A 171 -6.50 -3.78 -8.51
C THR A 171 -6.77 -4.37 -7.12
N MET A 172 -5.71 -4.81 -6.44
CA MET A 172 -5.73 -5.31 -5.07
C MET A 172 -4.35 -5.15 -4.44
N HIS A 173 -4.28 -5.20 -3.13
CA HIS A 173 -3.12 -4.78 -2.35
C HIS A 173 -2.82 -3.30 -2.61
N GLY A 174 -1.61 -2.82 -2.43
CA GLY A 174 -1.34 -1.40 -2.65
C GLY A 174 -0.01 -0.94 -2.07
N PHE A 175 -0.05 -0.13 -1.02
CA PHE A 175 1.14 0.51 -0.47
C PHE A 175 1.23 0.39 1.06
N CYS A 176 2.45 0.54 1.54
CA CYS A 176 2.81 0.64 2.94
C CYS A 176 3.63 1.92 3.14
N PHE A 177 3.05 2.90 3.83
CA PHE A 177 3.66 4.20 4.06
C PHE A 177 4.14 4.32 5.51
N ASN A 178 5.44 4.50 5.70
CA ASN A 178 6.09 4.56 7.01
C ASN A 178 5.87 5.93 7.65
N ILE A 179 5.00 6.03 8.65
CA ILE A 179 4.75 7.26 9.39
C ILE A 179 5.56 7.27 10.70
N ASN A 180 5.23 6.37 11.63
CA ASN A 180 5.89 6.24 12.95
C ASN A 180 6.25 4.78 13.28
N PRO A 181 6.63 3.90 12.32
CA PRO A 181 6.87 2.50 12.65
C PRO A 181 8.15 2.31 13.44
N GLU A 182 8.22 1.22 14.20
CA GLU A 182 9.46 0.69 14.74
C GLU A 182 10.32 0.11 13.61
N LEU A 183 11.30 0.87 13.13
CA LEU A 183 12.12 0.51 11.95
C LEU A 183 13.08 -0.66 12.21
N ASN A 184 13.32 -1.05 13.46
CA ASN A 184 14.18 -2.20 13.78
C ASN A 184 13.65 -3.53 13.24
N TYR A 185 12.34 -3.65 13.03
CA TYR A 185 11.76 -4.84 12.38
C TYR A 185 12.31 -5.09 10.98
N PHE A 186 12.70 -4.05 10.24
CA PHE A 186 13.30 -4.19 8.92
C PHE A 186 14.70 -4.82 8.94
N LYS A 187 15.39 -4.85 10.10
CA LYS A 187 16.68 -5.54 10.25
C LYS A 187 16.56 -7.06 10.21
N ASN A 188 15.36 -7.59 10.36
CA ASN A 188 15.07 -9.03 10.32
C ASN A 188 14.79 -9.54 8.90
N ILE A 189 14.88 -8.68 7.89
CA ILE A 189 14.66 -9.03 6.49
C ILE A 189 15.73 -8.40 5.60
N ILE A 190 15.94 -8.97 4.41
CA ILE A 190 16.73 -8.36 3.33
C ILE A 190 15.73 -7.90 2.25
N PRO A 191 15.22 -6.65 2.31
CA PRO A 191 14.16 -6.22 1.39
C PRO A 191 14.72 -6.10 -0.04
N CYS A 192 14.09 -6.81 -0.99
CA CYS A 192 14.43 -6.79 -2.42
C CYS A 192 15.91 -7.09 -2.74
N GLY A 193 16.64 -7.79 -1.86
CA GLY A 193 18.08 -8.06 -2.05
C GLY A 193 18.98 -6.81 -2.10
N ILE A 194 18.44 -5.62 -1.82
CA ILE A 194 19.16 -4.35 -1.89
C ILE A 194 19.80 -4.09 -0.51
N LYS A 195 21.08 -4.43 -0.39
CA LYS A 195 21.84 -4.27 0.87
C LYS A 195 22.20 -2.82 1.20
N ASP A 196 22.20 -1.93 0.21
CA ASP A 196 22.78 -0.59 0.33
C ASP A 196 21.75 0.55 0.51
N LYS A 197 20.44 0.25 0.51
CA LYS A 197 19.39 1.25 0.67
C LYS A 197 18.51 0.91 1.86
N GLY A 198 18.53 1.78 2.86
CA GLY A 198 17.73 1.64 4.06
C GLY A 198 16.27 2.02 3.87
N VAL A 199 15.52 1.86 4.94
CA VAL A 199 14.16 2.38 5.11
C VAL A 199 14.19 3.56 6.07
N THR A 200 13.16 4.42 6.01
CA THR A 200 12.95 5.53 6.93
C THR A 200 11.46 5.78 7.13
N SER A 201 11.12 6.73 7.98
CA SER A 201 9.76 7.14 8.28
C SER A 201 9.62 8.66 8.32
N VAL A 202 8.37 9.15 8.27
CA VAL A 202 8.09 10.58 8.42
C VAL A 202 8.56 11.08 9.78
N SER A 203 8.30 10.31 10.86
CA SER A 203 8.72 10.69 12.23
C SER A 203 10.24 10.75 12.39
N GLU A 204 10.98 9.81 11.78
CA GLU A 204 12.44 9.82 11.82
C GLU A 204 13.00 11.09 11.15
N LEU A 205 12.48 11.46 9.98
CA LEU A 205 12.95 12.64 9.23
C LEU A 205 12.53 13.97 9.87
N LYS A 206 11.37 14.02 10.50
CA LYS A 206 10.87 15.24 11.18
C LYS A 206 11.33 15.31 12.64
N ASN A 207 12.00 14.28 13.15
CA ASN A 207 12.36 14.12 14.56
C ASN A 207 11.18 14.38 15.52
N ASN A 208 9.99 13.93 15.11
CA ASN A 208 8.74 14.13 15.85
C ASN A 208 7.72 13.07 15.49
N ILE A 209 6.88 12.66 16.46
CA ILE A 209 5.75 11.76 16.21
C ILE A 209 4.67 12.49 15.43
N ILE A 210 4.19 11.86 14.36
CA ILE A 210 3.16 12.41 13.48
C ILE A 210 1.80 11.79 13.86
N LYS A 211 0.78 12.60 13.96
CA LYS A 211 -0.58 12.11 14.17
C LYS A 211 -1.09 11.43 12.91
N ILE A 212 -1.29 10.12 12.98
CA ILE A 212 -1.67 9.29 11.82
C ILE A 212 -2.95 9.79 11.16
N ASN A 213 -3.95 10.21 11.92
CA ASN A 213 -5.21 10.70 11.35
C ASN A 213 -5.03 12.00 10.55
N GLU A 214 -4.14 12.91 10.98
CA GLU A 214 -3.88 14.13 10.22
C GLU A 214 -3.23 13.82 8.86
N ILE A 215 -2.28 12.89 8.81
CA ILE A 215 -1.64 12.51 7.53
C ILE A 215 -2.58 11.68 6.64
N LYS A 216 -3.50 10.88 7.22
CA LYS A 216 -4.55 10.20 6.45
C LYS A 216 -5.43 11.20 5.69
N GLU A 217 -5.87 12.28 6.31
CA GLU A 217 -6.68 13.32 5.65
C GLU A 217 -5.95 13.97 4.46
N VAL A 218 -4.66 14.26 4.62
CA VAL A 218 -3.82 14.78 3.54
C VAL A 218 -3.66 13.75 2.42
N LEU A 219 -3.44 12.48 2.77
CA LEU A 219 -3.33 11.37 1.83
C LEU A 219 -4.62 11.18 1.02
N TYR A 220 -5.79 11.25 1.65
CA TYR A 220 -7.08 11.14 0.96
C TYR A 220 -7.28 12.25 -0.07
N LYS A 221 -6.99 13.51 0.29
CA LYS A 221 -7.06 14.65 -0.65
C LYS A 221 -6.16 14.44 -1.85
N ASN A 222 -4.90 14.04 -1.63
CA ASN A 222 -3.95 13.79 -2.70
C ASN A 222 -4.37 12.58 -3.57
N PHE A 223 -5.00 11.56 -2.96
CA PHE A 223 -5.53 10.41 -3.68
C PHE A 223 -6.66 10.85 -4.63
N ALA A 224 -7.63 11.62 -4.12
CA ALA A 224 -8.71 12.18 -4.92
C ALA A 224 -8.18 13.00 -6.11
N GLN A 225 -7.20 13.85 -5.84
CA GLN A 225 -6.61 14.73 -6.86
C GLN A 225 -5.86 13.92 -7.93
N SER A 226 -4.97 13.00 -7.54
CA SER A 226 -4.16 12.22 -8.48
C SER A 226 -5.02 11.28 -9.35
N PHE A 227 -6.11 10.75 -8.82
CA PHE A 227 -7.04 9.89 -9.56
C PHE A 227 -8.20 10.65 -10.22
N GLU A 228 -8.30 11.96 -10.01
CA GLU A 228 -9.45 12.78 -10.46
C GLU A 228 -10.78 12.15 -10.02
N ALA A 229 -10.84 11.76 -8.74
CA ALA A 229 -11.91 10.98 -8.15
C ALA A 229 -12.71 11.79 -7.11
N GLU A 230 -13.97 11.43 -6.92
CA GLU A 230 -14.81 11.87 -5.81
C GLU A 230 -14.67 10.86 -4.67
N LEU A 231 -14.31 11.31 -3.47
CA LEU A 231 -14.27 10.46 -2.29
C LEU A 231 -15.64 10.37 -1.63
N VAL A 232 -16.03 9.17 -1.27
CA VAL A 232 -17.26 8.88 -0.52
C VAL A 232 -16.84 8.19 0.79
N TYR A 233 -17.30 8.74 1.91
CA TYR A 233 -17.05 8.15 3.22
C TYR A 233 -18.28 7.32 3.60
N GLU A 234 -18.12 6.01 3.76
CA GLU A 234 -19.16 5.15 4.34
C GLU A 234 -18.86 5.01 5.84
N ASN A 235 -19.86 5.40 6.66
CA ASN A 235 -19.86 5.25 8.11
C ASN A 235 -20.01 3.79 8.52
#